data_fd2d1c8efa8539fa8a48b28e430ecb19
#
_entry.id   fd2d1c8efa8539fa8a48b28e430ecb19
#
_cell.length_a   1.000
_cell.length_b   1.000
_cell.length_c   1.000
_cell.angle_alpha   90.00
_cell.angle_beta   90.00
_cell.angle_gamma   90.00
#
_symmetry.space_group_name_H-M   'P 1'
#
loop_
_entity.id
_entity.type
_entity.pdbx_description
1 polymer ?
#
loop_
_entity_poly.entity_id
_entity_poly.type
_entity_poly.pdbx_seq_one_letter_code
_entity_poly.pdbx_strand_id
1 'polypeptide(L)'
;TLNDFNNKFVNRIKNLNVDIIIGNHDTYYKNTNEINAPQELMSWGNVYAEPTVIEKGGMRMLYIPWVTPENLEQTTMMLEQESADIVLGHLEVKGFEMFNGAFADSGLDKKLFRRFEKVLSGHFHKKSDDGHIFYLGSQYEFVWNDYNCQKGFHILDTETRELEYIKNPFTIHEKIYYNDEENEYKLLYNYDKHRDKYLKVIVEKKKDYYLFDKWIDGFYKQTNVHDIKIIED
;
A
#
# COMPACT_ATOMS: atom_id res chain seq x y z
N THR A 1 17.81 6.04 3.69
CA THR A 1 18.60 6.85 2.73
C THR A 1 18.48 6.29 1.31
N LEU A 2 18.87 7.08 0.28
CA LEU A 2 18.95 6.61 -1.12
C LEU A 2 19.83 5.37 -1.26
N ASN A 3 20.93 5.33 -0.52
CA ASN A 3 21.83 4.18 -0.48
C ASN A 3 21.15 2.92 0.07
N ASP A 4 20.36 3.04 1.12
CA ASP A 4 19.56 1.91 1.65
C ASP A 4 18.51 1.44 0.67
N PHE A 5 17.82 2.36 0.00
CA PHE A 5 16.87 2.04 -1.06
C PHE A 5 17.55 1.25 -2.19
N ASN A 6 18.69 1.74 -2.69
CA ASN A 6 19.44 1.06 -3.73
C ASN A 6 19.90 -0.35 -3.29
N ASN A 7 20.44 -0.47 -2.08
CA ASN A 7 20.98 -1.73 -1.58
C ASN A 7 19.90 -2.77 -1.23
N LYS A 8 18.82 -2.32 -0.60
CA LYS A 8 17.79 -3.22 -0.08
C LYS A 8 16.69 -3.53 -1.09
N PHE A 9 16.43 -2.62 -2.03
CA PHE A 9 15.33 -2.75 -2.98
C PHE A 9 15.82 -2.82 -4.43
N VAL A 10 16.43 -1.77 -4.97
CA VAL A 10 16.80 -1.67 -6.39
C VAL A 10 17.67 -2.84 -6.84
N ASN A 11 18.70 -3.19 -6.08
CA ASN A 11 19.63 -4.28 -6.43
C ASN A 11 18.94 -5.66 -6.53
N ARG A 12 17.75 -5.82 -5.96
CA ARG A 12 16.98 -7.07 -6.04
C ARG A 12 16.09 -7.15 -7.25
N ILE A 13 15.63 -6.02 -7.77
CA ILE A 13 14.60 -5.97 -8.83
C ILE A 13 15.09 -5.35 -10.14
N LYS A 14 16.25 -4.69 -10.19
CA LYS A 14 16.77 -4.00 -11.39
C LYS A 14 16.99 -4.89 -12.61
N ASN A 15 17.07 -6.22 -12.42
CA ASN A 15 17.17 -7.19 -13.51
C ASN A 15 15.80 -7.68 -14.01
N LEU A 16 14.72 -7.25 -13.38
CA LEU A 16 13.36 -7.52 -13.83
C LEU A 16 12.95 -6.46 -14.86
N ASN A 17 11.99 -6.80 -15.72
CA ASN A 17 11.33 -5.81 -16.57
C ASN A 17 10.27 -5.09 -15.75
N VAL A 18 10.58 -3.90 -15.25
CA VAL A 18 9.74 -3.16 -14.30
C VAL A 18 9.10 -1.96 -14.98
N ASP A 19 7.79 -1.87 -14.88
CA ASP A 19 7.00 -0.71 -15.21
C ASP A 19 6.51 -0.02 -13.94
N ILE A 20 6.60 1.30 -13.90
CA ILE A 20 6.27 2.13 -12.76
C ILE A 20 5.25 3.16 -13.19
N ILE A 21 4.05 3.10 -12.62
CA ILE A 21 2.99 4.08 -12.83
C ILE A 21 3.06 5.09 -11.68
N ILE A 22 3.12 6.38 -12.00
CA ILE A 22 3.23 7.45 -11.01
C ILE A 22 1.98 7.52 -10.14
N GLY A 23 2.18 7.54 -8.82
CA GLY A 23 1.16 7.76 -7.80
C GLY A 23 1.16 9.20 -7.27
N ASN A 24 0.14 9.55 -6.49
CA ASN A 24 -0.05 10.89 -5.92
C ASN A 24 1.05 11.31 -4.92
N HIS A 25 1.78 10.36 -4.34
CA HIS A 25 2.89 10.64 -3.43
C HIS A 25 4.25 10.69 -4.14
N ASP A 26 4.30 10.39 -5.43
CA ASP A 26 5.52 10.41 -6.23
C ASP A 26 5.81 11.79 -6.82
N THR A 27 4.78 12.64 -6.96
CA THR A 27 4.85 13.94 -7.61
C THR A 27 5.27 15.05 -6.65
N TYR A 28 6.04 16.02 -7.16
CA TYR A 28 6.39 17.21 -6.41
C TYR A 28 5.24 18.21 -6.35
N TYR A 29 4.54 18.42 -7.47
CA TYR A 29 3.37 19.29 -7.56
C TYR A 29 2.07 18.49 -7.58
N LYS A 30 0.98 19.08 -7.04
CA LYS A 30 -0.34 18.42 -6.99
C LYS A 30 -1.12 18.46 -8.30
N ASN A 31 -0.74 19.31 -9.22
CA ASN A 31 -1.47 19.59 -10.45
C ASN A 31 -0.85 18.96 -11.71
N THR A 32 0.37 18.40 -11.60
CA THR A 32 1.11 17.79 -12.71
C THR A 32 1.95 16.61 -12.23
N ASN A 33 2.22 15.66 -13.14
CA ASN A 33 3.15 14.55 -12.93
C ASN A 33 4.55 14.81 -13.51
N GLU A 34 4.80 16.00 -14.07
CA GLU A 34 6.04 16.33 -14.79
C GLU A 34 7.29 16.13 -13.94
N ILE A 35 7.25 16.55 -12.67
CA ILE A 35 8.37 16.36 -11.73
C ILE A 35 7.98 15.29 -10.70
N ASN A 36 8.61 14.15 -10.80
CA ASN A 36 8.31 13.00 -9.95
C ASN A 36 9.58 12.22 -9.56
N ALA A 37 9.55 11.65 -8.36
CA ALA A 37 10.69 10.93 -7.80
C ALA A 37 11.09 9.66 -8.59
N PRO A 38 10.16 8.84 -9.14
CA PRO A 38 10.54 7.68 -9.92
C PRO A 38 11.34 8.00 -11.18
N GLN A 39 11.02 9.04 -11.95
CA GLN A 39 11.81 9.43 -13.13
C GLN A 39 13.23 9.87 -12.76
N GLU A 40 13.38 10.55 -11.62
CA GLU A 40 14.68 11.00 -11.14
C GLU A 40 15.56 9.88 -10.55
N LEU A 41 14.94 8.89 -9.89
CA LEU A 41 15.65 7.91 -9.08
C LEU A 41 15.69 6.50 -9.68
N MET A 42 14.79 6.16 -10.61
CA MET A 42 14.56 4.79 -11.06
C MET A 42 14.89 4.61 -12.56
N SER A 43 16.08 5.02 -13.00
CA SER A 43 16.54 4.89 -14.39
C SER A 43 16.64 3.44 -14.91
N TRP A 44 16.43 2.45 -14.04
CA TRP A 44 16.44 1.02 -14.34
C TRP A 44 15.07 0.45 -14.69
N GLY A 45 13.99 1.22 -14.56
CA GLY A 45 12.61 0.85 -14.90
C GLY A 45 11.99 1.77 -15.94
N ASN A 46 10.87 1.36 -16.52
CA ASN A 46 10.07 2.21 -17.40
C ASN A 46 9.09 3.00 -16.53
N VAL A 47 9.19 4.32 -16.52
CA VAL A 47 8.33 5.19 -15.70
C VAL A 47 7.28 5.86 -16.59
N TYR A 48 6.01 5.71 -16.19
CA TYR A 48 4.85 6.24 -16.90
C TYR A 48 4.23 7.38 -16.09
N ALA A 49 4.48 8.60 -16.52
CA ALA A 49 3.93 9.84 -15.95
C ALA A 49 2.68 10.33 -16.70
N GLU A 50 2.44 9.78 -17.90
CA GLU A 50 1.30 10.10 -18.76
C GLU A 50 0.50 8.83 -19.11
N PRO A 51 -0.83 8.95 -19.37
CA PRO A 51 -1.63 7.84 -19.83
C PRO A 51 -1.04 7.21 -21.11
N THR A 52 -0.79 5.90 -21.07
CA THR A 52 -0.05 5.23 -22.16
C THR A 52 -0.58 3.83 -22.39
N VAL A 53 -0.76 3.40 -23.64
CA VAL A 53 -1.09 2.03 -24.01
C VAL A 53 0.19 1.22 -24.19
N ILE A 54 0.28 0.10 -23.51
CA ILE A 54 1.42 -0.84 -23.55
C ILE A 54 0.92 -2.21 -23.97
N GLU A 55 1.73 -2.92 -24.77
CA GLU A 55 1.48 -4.31 -25.13
C GLU A 55 2.51 -5.21 -24.45
N LYS A 56 2.02 -6.13 -23.62
CA LYS A 56 2.85 -7.14 -22.92
C LYS A 56 2.11 -8.46 -22.85
N GLY A 57 2.82 -9.57 -23.18
CA GLY A 57 2.25 -10.92 -23.12
C GLY A 57 1.00 -11.09 -23.97
N GLY A 58 0.92 -10.41 -25.12
CA GLY A 58 -0.26 -10.42 -26.00
C GLY A 58 -1.48 -9.69 -25.45
N MET A 59 -1.32 -8.93 -24.36
CA MET A 59 -2.36 -8.13 -23.74
C MET A 59 -2.08 -6.64 -23.93
N ARG A 60 -3.08 -5.89 -24.35
CA ARG A 60 -3.04 -4.42 -24.42
C ARG A 60 -3.50 -3.84 -23.10
N MET A 61 -2.65 -3.06 -22.47
CA MET A 61 -2.86 -2.49 -21.14
C MET A 61 -2.82 -0.98 -21.24
N LEU A 62 -3.84 -0.30 -20.73
CA LEU A 62 -3.84 1.15 -20.60
C LEU A 62 -3.31 1.50 -19.20
N TYR A 63 -2.11 2.08 -19.16
CA TYR A 63 -1.49 2.58 -17.94
C TYR A 63 -1.96 4.01 -17.67
N ILE A 64 -2.51 4.25 -16.49
CA ILE A 64 -3.01 5.57 -16.07
C ILE A 64 -2.29 5.96 -14.77
N PRO A 65 -1.38 6.97 -14.84
CA PRO A 65 -0.76 7.53 -13.64
C PRO A 65 -1.78 8.30 -12.80
N TRP A 66 -1.34 8.86 -11.70
CA TRP A 66 -2.16 9.75 -10.90
C TRP A 66 -2.82 10.83 -11.77
N VAL A 67 -4.15 10.91 -11.65
CA VAL A 67 -4.93 11.85 -12.46
C VAL A 67 -4.88 13.23 -11.82
N THR A 68 -4.32 14.17 -12.55
CA THR A 68 -4.15 15.57 -12.17
C THR A 68 -5.03 16.46 -13.06
N PRO A 69 -5.25 17.73 -12.71
CA PRO A 69 -5.95 18.66 -13.61
C PRO A 69 -5.33 18.77 -15.00
N GLU A 70 -4.00 18.61 -15.12
CA GLU A 70 -3.28 18.70 -16.39
C GLU A 70 -3.58 17.51 -17.33
N ASN A 71 -3.62 16.27 -16.80
CA ASN A 71 -3.79 15.07 -17.61
C ASN A 71 -5.22 14.51 -17.62
N LEU A 72 -6.18 15.16 -16.93
CA LEU A 72 -7.55 14.68 -16.80
C LEU A 72 -8.26 14.53 -18.15
N GLU A 73 -8.12 15.52 -19.04
CA GLU A 73 -8.76 15.49 -20.36
C GLU A 73 -8.20 14.33 -21.20
N GLN A 74 -6.89 14.20 -21.27
CA GLN A 74 -6.21 13.11 -21.97
C GLN A 74 -6.61 11.74 -21.38
N THR A 75 -6.60 11.61 -20.05
CA THR A 75 -7.02 10.38 -19.35
C THR A 75 -8.45 9.99 -19.73
N THR A 76 -9.36 10.94 -19.71
CA THR A 76 -10.77 10.71 -20.04
C THR A 76 -10.94 10.28 -21.51
N MET A 77 -10.27 10.99 -22.41
CA MET A 77 -10.29 10.66 -23.84
C MET A 77 -9.76 9.23 -24.09
N MET A 78 -8.64 8.86 -23.45
CA MET A 78 -8.07 7.51 -23.60
C MET A 78 -8.97 6.43 -23.01
N LEU A 79 -9.60 6.67 -21.87
CA LEU A 79 -10.58 5.74 -21.28
C LEU A 79 -11.81 5.54 -22.19
N GLU A 80 -12.20 6.55 -22.95
CA GLU A 80 -13.37 6.48 -23.85
C GLU A 80 -13.04 5.88 -25.23
N GLN A 81 -11.83 6.11 -25.74
CA GLN A 81 -11.51 5.87 -27.16
C GLN A 81 -10.50 4.74 -27.39
N GLU A 82 -9.53 4.55 -26.48
CA GLU A 82 -8.46 3.59 -26.70
C GLU A 82 -8.94 2.14 -26.58
N SER A 83 -8.41 1.31 -27.48
CA SER A 83 -8.64 -0.12 -27.42
C SER A 83 -7.57 -0.78 -26.54
N ALA A 84 -7.96 -1.15 -25.32
CA ALA A 84 -7.13 -1.93 -24.41
C ALA A 84 -7.96 -3.01 -23.73
N ASP A 85 -7.31 -4.10 -23.33
CA ASP A 85 -7.98 -5.20 -22.64
C ASP A 85 -8.26 -4.84 -21.19
N ILE A 86 -7.26 -4.27 -20.51
CA ILE A 86 -7.32 -3.90 -19.11
C ILE A 86 -6.77 -2.49 -18.87
N VAL A 87 -7.11 -1.94 -17.72
CA VAL A 87 -6.52 -0.71 -17.18
C VAL A 87 -5.67 -1.05 -15.95
N LEU A 88 -4.45 -0.54 -15.90
CA LEU A 88 -3.64 -0.48 -14.70
C LEU A 88 -3.42 1.00 -14.34
N GLY A 89 -3.66 1.37 -13.07
CA GLY A 89 -3.51 2.77 -12.73
C GLY A 89 -3.31 3.03 -11.24
N HIS A 90 -3.09 4.31 -10.94
CA HIS A 90 -3.12 4.83 -9.59
C HIS A 90 -4.32 5.79 -9.48
N LEU A 91 -5.51 5.20 -9.28
CA LEU A 91 -6.78 5.87 -9.53
C LEU A 91 -7.52 6.15 -8.23
N GLU A 92 -8.23 7.28 -8.20
CA GLU A 92 -9.31 7.52 -7.25
C GLU A 92 -10.63 7.31 -7.98
N VAL A 93 -11.37 6.26 -7.62
CA VAL A 93 -12.67 5.92 -8.21
C VAL A 93 -13.75 6.06 -7.15
N LYS A 94 -14.77 6.83 -7.47
CA LYS A 94 -15.90 7.12 -6.57
C LYS A 94 -16.61 5.85 -6.11
N GLY A 95 -16.89 5.78 -4.80
CA GLY A 95 -17.67 4.71 -4.17
C GLY A 95 -16.88 3.49 -3.73
N PHE A 96 -15.54 3.52 -3.80
CA PHE A 96 -14.69 2.50 -3.17
C PHE A 96 -14.26 2.90 -1.76
N GLU A 97 -14.03 1.91 -0.91
CA GLU A 97 -13.56 2.12 0.46
C GLU A 97 -12.07 2.47 0.48
N MET A 98 -11.75 3.66 0.99
CA MET A 98 -10.38 4.15 1.13
C MET A 98 -9.68 3.53 2.36
N PHE A 99 -10.39 3.51 3.49
CA PHE A 99 -9.99 2.91 4.77
C PHE A 99 -11.25 2.62 5.59
N ASN A 100 -11.13 1.89 6.70
CA ASN A 100 -12.24 1.34 7.48
C ASN A 100 -13.46 2.29 7.60
N GLY A 101 -14.50 1.99 6.83
CA GLY A 101 -15.77 2.70 6.84
C GLY A 101 -15.81 4.03 6.06
N ALA A 102 -14.70 4.50 5.50
CA ALA A 102 -14.66 5.72 4.71
C ALA A 102 -14.61 5.41 3.22
N PHE A 103 -15.55 5.95 2.47
CA PHE A 103 -15.69 5.76 1.02
C PHE A 103 -15.29 7.02 0.26
N ALA A 104 -14.73 6.85 -0.93
CA ALA A 104 -14.39 7.95 -1.81
C ALA A 104 -15.67 8.62 -2.35
N ASP A 105 -15.85 9.89 -2.02
CA ASP A 105 -16.98 10.71 -2.49
C ASP A 105 -16.69 11.37 -3.85
N SER A 106 -15.40 11.49 -4.20
CA SER A 106 -14.85 12.10 -5.39
C SER A 106 -14.14 11.09 -6.28
N GLY A 107 -13.55 11.55 -7.37
CA GLY A 107 -12.79 10.75 -8.29
C GLY A 107 -13.53 10.38 -9.57
N LEU A 108 -12.93 9.47 -10.34
CA LEU A 108 -13.46 9.04 -11.64
C LEU A 108 -14.76 8.23 -11.49
N ASP A 109 -15.68 8.41 -12.43
CA ASP A 109 -16.92 7.61 -12.48
C ASP A 109 -16.59 6.19 -12.98
N LYS A 110 -17.11 5.18 -12.30
CA LYS A 110 -17.00 3.76 -12.70
C LYS A 110 -17.44 3.48 -14.13
N LYS A 111 -18.31 4.31 -14.68
CA LYS A 111 -18.82 4.15 -16.05
C LYS A 111 -17.71 4.25 -17.10
N LEU A 112 -16.65 5.03 -16.84
CA LEU A 112 -15.52 5.20 -17.76
C LEU A 112 -14.76 3.88 -17.99
N PHE A 113 -14.86 2.94 -17.06
CA PHE A 113 -14.12 1.69 -17.09
C PHE A 113 -14.88 0.50 -17.68
N ARG A 114 -16.18 0.63 -17.97
CA ARG A 114 -17.07 -0.50 -18.34
C ARG A 114 -16.63 -1.30 -19.58
N ARG A 115 -15.85 -0.69 -20.45
CA ARG A 115 -15.41 -1.32 -21.71
C ARG A 115 -14.20 -2.24 -21.56
N PHE A 116 -13.49 -2.16 -20.45
CA PHE A 116 -12.30 -2.96 -20.16
C PHE A 116 -12.68 -4.26 -19.42
N GLU A 117 -11.91 -5.30 -19.60
CA GLU A 117 -12.17 -6.60 -18.92
C GLU A 117 -11.96 -6.47 -17.41
N LYS A 118 -10.88 -5.77 -17.01
CA LYS A 118 -10.51 -5.51 -15.61
C LYS A 118 -9.85 -4.16 -15.46
N VAL A 119 -9.98 -3.59 -14.27
CA VAL A 119 -9.24 -2.41 -13.83
C VAL A 119 -8.47 -2.76 -12.58
N LEU A 120 -7.15 -2.62 -12.61
CA LEU A 120 -6.27 -2.88 -11.48
C LEU A 120 -5.69 -1.57 -11.00
N SER A 121 -6.01 -1.17 -9.77
CA SER A 121 -5.61 0.13 -9.24
C SER A 121 -4.81 0.04 -7.94
N GLY A 122 -3.78 0.88 -7.84
CA GLY A 122 -3.19 1.30 -6.58
C GLY A 122 -4.03 2.39 -5.89
N HIS A 123 -3.41 3.23 -5.09
CA HIS A 123 -3.93 4.36 -4.32
C HIS A 123 -4.53 3.96 -2.98
N PHE A 124 -5.62 3.20 -2.93
CA PHE A 124 -6.18 2.76 -1.65
C PHE A 124 -5.39 1.60 -1.08
N HIS A 125 -4.97 1.75 0.20
CA HIS A 125 -4.12 0.75 0.88
C HIS A 125 -4.89 -0.53 1.24
N LYS A 126 -6.22 -0.46 1.33
CA LYS A 126 -7.06 -1.62 1.58
C LYS A 126 -7.38 -2.33 0.27
N LYS A 127 -7.13 -3.65 0.24
CA LYS A 127 -7.58 -4.49 -0.88
C LYS A 127 -9.10 -4.53 -0.90
N SER A 128 -9.69 -4.20 -2.05
CA SER A 128 -11.15 -4.26 -2.28
C SER A 128 -11.46 -4.40 -3.76
N ASP A 129 -12.61 -4.93 -4.11
CA ASP A 129 -13.07 -5.02 -5.50
C ASP A 129 -14.59 -5.08 -5.59
N ASP A 130 -15.11 -4.85 -6.79
CA ASP A 130 -16.52 -5.05 -7.15
C ASP A 130 -16.70 -6.12 -8.25
N GLY A 131 -15.67 -6.94 -8.47
CA GLY A 131 -15.62 -7.97 -9.51
C GLY A 131 -15.13 -7.46 -10.87
N HIS A 132 -14.97 -6.15 -11.05
CA HIS A 132 -14.49 -5.52 -12.28
C HIS A 132 -13.32 -4.56 -12.00
N ILE A 133 -13.45 -3.70 -11.00
CA ILE A 133 -12.41 -2.79 -10.53
C ILE A 133 -11.81 -3.36 -9.25
N PHE A 134 -10.49 -3.59 -9.28
CA PHE A 134 -9.71 -4.18 -8.20
C PHE A 134 -8.74 -3.15 -7.64
N TYR A 135 -8.94 -2.70 -6.41
CA TYR A 135 -7.91 -2.04 -5.63
C TYR A 135 -6.98 -3.10 -5.05
N LEU A 136 -5.74 -3.11 -5.50
CA LEU A 136 -4.77 -4.16 -5.17
C LEU A 136 -4.33 -4.10 -3.71
N GLY A 137 -4.51 -2.95 -3.08
CA GLY A 137 -4.02 -2.69 -1.73
C GLY A 137 -2.50 -2.48 -1.68
N SER A 138 -1.96 -2.24 -0.50
CA SER A 138 -0.52 -2.12 -0.30
C SER A 138 0.11 -3.46 0.04
N GLN A 139 1.41 -3.62 -0.27
CA GLN A 139 2.17 -4.86 -0.04
C GLN A 139 2.43 -5.11 1.45
N TYR A 140 2.49 -4.05 2.25
CA TYR A 140 2.66 -4.07 3.71
C TYR A 140 1.94 -2.88 4.34
N GLU A 141 1.92 -2.82 5.66
CA GLU A 141 1.28 -1.75 6.42
C GLU A 141 2.17 -0.49 6.39
N PHE A 142 1.68 0.63 5.86
CA PHE A 142 2.40 1.91 5.85
C PHE A 142 2.10 2.77 7.08
N VAL A 143 0.84 2.74 7.52
CA VAL A 143 0.32 3.58 8.61
C VAL A 143 -0.55 2.77 9.56
N TRP A 144 -0.83 3.32 10.73
CA TRP A 144 -1.68 2.66 11.74
C TRP A 144 -3.11 2.35 11.26
N ASN A 145 -3.62 3.07 10.26
CA ASN A 145 -4.90 2.75 9.64
C ASN A 145 -4.88 1.43 8.85
N ASP A 146 -3.69 0.96 8.49
CA ASP A 146 -3.48 -0.33 7.82
C ASP A 146 -3.46 -1.52 8.78
N TYR A 147 -3.45 -1.26 10.10
CA TYR A 147 -3.43 -2.31 11.11
C TYR A 147 -4.56 -3.32 10.91
N ASN A 148 -4.21 -4.60 10.93
CA ASN A 148 -5.13 -5.72 10.72
C ASN A 148 -5.83 -5.74 9.35
N CYS A 149 -5.32 -5.01 8.34
CA CYS A 149 -5.74 -5.14 6.96
C CYS A 149 -4.92 -6.22 6.25
N GLN A 150 -5.54 -6.96 5.34
CA GLN A 150 -4.80 -7.89 4.48
C GLN A 150 -3.86 -7.12 3.57
N LYS A 151 -2.58 -7.52 3.57
CA LYS A 151 -1.52 -6.95 2.75
C LYS A 151 -0.90 -8.03 1.86
N GLY A 152 -0.41 -7.62 0.68
CA GLY A 152 0.17 -8.55 -0.27
C GLY A 152 0.32 -7.95 -1.66
N PHE A 153 0.47 -8.80 -2.66
CA PHE A 153 0.57 -8.42 -4.07
C PHE A 153 -0.23 -9.39 -4.94
N HIS A 154 -0.38 -9.03 -6.21
CA HIS A 154 -1.12 -9.86 -7.15
C HIS A 154 -0.21 -10.34 -8.28
N ILE A 155 -0.54 -11.51 -8.81
CA ILE A 155 0.01 -12.05 -10.04
C ILE A 155 -1.12 -12.08 -11.06
N LEU A 156 -0.91 -11.42 -12.20
CA LEU A 156 -1.81 -11.47 -13.34
C LEU A 156 -1.22 -12.39 -14.40
N ASP A 157 -1.90 -13.46 -14.69
CA ASP A 157 -1.58 -14.30 -15.83
C ASP A 157 -2.16 -13.67 -17.10
N THR A 158 -1.32 -13.34 -18.08
CA THR A 158 -1.75 -12.65 -19.30
C THR A 158 -2.43 -13.56 -20.32
N GLU A 159 -2.26 -14.88 -20.21
CA GLU A 159 -2.91 -15.86 -21.08
C GLU A 159 -4.30 -16.24 -20.55
N THR A 160 -4.39 -16.62 -19.27
CA THR A 160 -5.65 -17.05 -18.64
C THR A 160 -6.50 -15.89 -18.14
N ARG A 161 -5.91 -14.69 -18.00
CA ARG A 161 -6.54 -13.48 -17.41
C ARG A 161 -6.89 -13.63 -15.94
N GLU A 162 -6.34 -14.63 -15.27
CA GLU A 162 -6.53 -14.85 -13.84
C GLU A 162 -5.69 -13.89 -13.01
N LEU A 163 -6.27 -13.40 -11.93
CA LEU A 163 -5.63 -12.51 -10.97
C LEU A 163 -5.51 -13.23 -9.62
N GLU A 164 -4.31 -13.71 -9.30
CA GLU A 164 -4.01 -14.39 -8.04
C GLU A 164 -3.52 -13.40 -6.98
N TYR A 165 -4.03 -13.51 -5.77
CA TYR A 165 -3.57 -12.72 -4.63
C TYR A 165 -2.59 -13.50 -3.76
N ILE A 166 -1.39 -12.97 -3.60
CA ILE A 166 -0.36 -13.53 -2.71
C ILE A 166 -0.32 -12.71 -1.42
N LYS A 167 -0.78 -13.32 -0.34
CA LYS A 167 -0.83 -12.67 0.98
C LYS A 167 0.58 -12.49 1.55
N ASN A 168 0.87 -11.28 2.05
CA ASN A 168 2.04 -11.04 2.88
C ASN A 168 1.77 -11.58 4.30
N PRO A 169 2.57 -12.55 4.79
CA PRO A 169 2.39 -13.11 6.13
C PRO A 169 2.92 -12.18 7.24
N PHE A 170 3.70 -11.15 6.89
CA PHE A 170 4.36 -10.26 7.84
C PHE A 170 3.49 -9.03 8.12
N THR A 171 3.43 -8.64 9.39
CA THR A 171 2.82 -7.40 9.86
C THR A 171 3.88 -6.51 10.47
N ILE A 172 3.70 -5.20 10.42
CA ILE A 172 4.63 -4.20 10.97
C ILE A 172 4.04 -3.58 12.24
N HIS A 173 2.72 -3.36 12.27
CA HIS A 173 2.02 -2.76 13.39
C HIS A 173 1.40 -3.84 14.29
N GLU A 174 1.51 -3.64 15.60
CA GLU A 174 0.90 -4.52 16.57
C GLU A 174 0.30 -3.71 17.74
N LYS A 175 -0.92 -4.11 18.17
CA LYS A 175 -1.55 -3.56 19.37
C LYS A 175 -1.46 -4.55 20.50
N ILE A 176 -1.04 -4.08 21.67
CA ILE A 176 -0.98 -4.86 22.90
C ILE A 176 -1.90 -4.17 23.90
N TYR A 177 -2.83 -4.93 24.45
CA TYR A 177 -3.73 -4.48 25.50
C TYR A 177 -3.11 -4.87 26.83
N TYR A 178 -2.74 -3.86 27.64
CA TYR A 178 -2.12 -4.08 28.94
C TYR A 178 -3.18 -4.05 30.03
N ASN A 179 -3.24 -5.13 30.83
CA ASN A 179 -4.13 -5.25 31.96
C ASN A 179 -3.46 -6.14 33.01
N ASP A 180 -2.92 -5.55 34.09
CA ASP A 180 -2.19 -6.28 35.13
C ASP A 180 -3.08 -6.91 36.20
N GLU A 181 -4.40 -6.71 36.11
CA GLU A 181 -5.38 -7.48 36.91
C GLU A 181 -5.70 -8.84 36.31
N GLU A 182 -5.67 -8.95 34.96
CA GLU A 182 -6.07 -10.16 34.24
C GLU A 182 -4.87 -10.95 33.71
N ASN A 183 -3.77 -10.29 33.43
CA ASN A 183 -2.59 -10.87 32.80
C ASN A 183 -1.36 -10.82 33.69
N GLU A 184 -0.61 -11.90 33.72
CA GLU A 184 0.66 -11.96 34.44
C GLU A 184 1.81 -11.47 33.54
N TYR A 185 2.28 -10.24 33.73
CA TYR A 185 3.45 -9.67 33.05
C TYR A 185 4.75 -9.95 33.81
N LYS A 186 5.08 -11.24 34.02
CA LYS A 186 6.24 -11.69 34.80
C LYS A 186 7.50 -11.89 33.96
N LEU A 187 8.59 -12.28 34.61
CA LEU A 187 9.93 -12.51 34.11
C LEU A 187 10.05 -13.39 32.84
N LEU A 188 9.00 -14.07 32.43
CA LEU A 188 8.96 -14.98 31.27
C LEU A 188 8.19 -14.42 30.06
N TYR A 189 7.95 -13.09 30.01
CA TYR A 189 7.30 -12.51 28.84
C TYR A 189 8.17 -12.65 27.61
N ASN A 190 7.62 -13.19 26.52
CA ASN A 190 8.34 -13.37 25.27
C ASN A 190 8.34 -12.08 24.44
N TYR A 191 9.39 -11.28 24.58
CA TYR A 191 9.56 -10.04 23.84
C TYR A 191 9.92 -10.26 22.36
N ASP A 192 10.58 -11.37 22.03
CA ASP A 192 11.05 -11.65 20.68
C ASP A 192 9.95 -11.78 19.63
N LYS A 193 8.73 -12.12 20.03
CA LYS A 193 7.57 -12.16 19.14
C LYS A 193 7.23 -10.78 18.54
N HIS A 194 7.69 -9.71 19.19
CA HIS A 194 7.44 -8.32 18.79
C HIS A 194 8.63 -7.68 18.05
N ARG A 195 9.64 -8.48 17.69
CA ARG A 195 10.82 -8.01 16.96
C ARG A 195 10.44 -7.30 15.67
N ASP A 196 11.10 -6.16 15.40
CA ASP A 196 10.93 -5.35 14.21
C ASP A 196 9.48 -4.84 13.99
N LYS A 197 8.74 -4.61 15.10
CA LYS A 197 7.37 -4.06 15.11
C LYS A 197 7.34 -2.62 15.59
N TYR A 198 6.30 -1.90 15.13
CA TYR A 198 5.79 -0.70 15.78
C TYR A 198 4.67 -1.11 16.72
N LEU A 199 4.85 -0.84 17.99
CA LEU A 199 3.90 -1.24 19.03
C LEU A 199 2.99 -0.10 19.45
N LYS A 200 1.71 -0.41 19.68
CA LYS A 200 0.78 0.47 20.35
C LYS A 200 0.26 -0.27 21.59
N VAL A 201 0.69 0.18 22.75
CA VAL A 201 0.26 -0.35 24.03
C VAL A 201 -0.96 0.44 24.50
N ILE A 202 -2.10 -0.24 24.59
CA ILE A 202 -3.36 0.31 25.09
C ILE A 202 -3.49 -0.15 26.55
N VAL A 203 -3.42 0.79 27.46
CA VAL A 203 -3.47 0.51 28.90
C VAL A 203 -4.91 0.48 29.34
N GLU A 204 -5.45 -0.70 29.62
CA GLU A 204 -6.80 -0.90 30.15
C GLU A 204 -6.84 -0.83 31.68
N LYS A 205 -5.85 -1.47 32.33
CA LYS A 205 -5.68 -1.47 33.78
C LYS A 205 -4.20 -1.48 34.15
N LYS A 206 -3.81 -0.55 35.03
CA LYS A 206 -2.43 -0.40 35.52
C LYS A 206 -2.46 -0.15 37.02
N LYS A 207 -2.44 -1.21 37.84
CA LYS A 207 -2.35 -1.14 39.30
C LYS A 207 -0.92 -1.00 39.78
N ASP A 208 0.00 -1.74 39.17
CA ASP A 208 1.41 -1.75 39.48
C ASP A 208 2.22 -0.98 38.45
N TYR A 209 2.49 0.31 38.75
CA TYR A 209 3.28 1.20 37.87
C TYR A 209 4.71 0.68 37.66
N TYR A 210 5.33 0.12 38.70
CA TYR A 210 6.69 -0.40 38.62
C TYR A 210 6.76 -1.66 37.72
N LEU A 211 5.77 -2.52 37.80
CA LEU A 211 5.65 -3.68 36.92
C LEU A 211 5.48 -3.25 35.47
N PHE A 212 4.62 -2.25 35.21
CA PHE A 212 4.40 -1.69 33.89
C PHE A 212 5.70 -1.12 33.29
N ASP A 213 6.41 -0.30 34.04
CA ASP A 213 7.66 0.33 33.58
C ASP A 213 8.72 -0.74 33.25
N LYS A 214 8.86 -1.75 34.11
CA LYS A 214 9.76 -2.87 33.86
C LYS A 214 9.38 -3.66 32.61
N TRP A 215 8.08 -3.85 32.39
CA TRP A 215 7.59 -4.57 31.21
C TRP A 215 7.84 -3.76 29.94
N ILE A 216 7.60 -2.45 29.94
CA ILE A 216 7.95 -1.56 28.79
C ILE A 216 9.46 -1.56 28.54
N ASP A 217 10.26 -1.44 29.59
CA ASP A 217 11.74 -1.49 29.52
C ASP A 217 12.24 -2.81 28.86
N GLY A 218 11.49 -3.90 29.07
CA GLY A 218 11.82 -5.20 28.50
C GLY A 218 11.83 -5.17 26.96
N PHE A 219 10.95 -4.45 26.32
CA PHE A 219 10.95 -4.33 24.85
C PHE A 219 12.24 -3.67 24.33
N TYR A 220 12.70 -2.62 24.99
CA TYR A 220 13.93 -1.93 24.58
C TYR A 220 15.22 -2.71 24.91
N LYS A 221 15.19 -3.55 25.94
CA LYS A 221 16.38 -4.29 26.42
C LYS A 221 16.53 -5.68 25.82
N GLN A 222 15.41 -6.34 25.48
CA GLN A 222 15.41 -7.77 25.13
C GLN A 222 15.03 -8.04 23.68
N THR A 223 14.49 -7.05 22.96
CA THR A 223 14.17 -7.20 21.54
C THR A 223 14.45 -5.91 20.78
N ASN A 224 14.37 -5.96 19.45
CA ASN A 224 14.50 -4.80 18.57
C ASN A 224 13.09 -4.37 18.11
N VAL A 225 12.44 -3.46 18.83
CA VAL A 225 11.22 -2.81 18.38
C VAL A 225 11.54 -1.49 17.72
N HIS A 226 10.78 -1.08 16.72
CA HIS A 226 11.01 0.21 16.04
C HIS A 226 10.52 1.39 16.86
N ASP A 227 9.36 1.26 17.49
CA ASP A 227 8.78 2.28 18.35
C ASP A 227 7.68 1.70 19.25
N ILE A 228 7.44 2.35 20.39
CA ILE A 228 6.36 2.01 21.31
C ILE A 228 5.55 3.26 21.63
N LYS A 229 4.28 3.29 21.21
CA LYS A 229 3.33 4.31 21.58
C LYS A 229 2.43 3.78 22.70
N ILE A 230 2.45 4.42 23.86
CA ILE A 230 1.58 4.13 25.00
C ILE A 230 0.32 5.00 24.88
N ILE A 231 -0.85 4.40 25.06
CA ILE A 231 -2.15 5.07 25.10
C ILE A 231 -2.78 4.70 26.43
N GLU A 232 -3.02 5.71 27.26
CA GLU A 232 -3.76 5.65 28.51
C GLU A 232 -5.01 6.52 28.34
N ASP A 233 -6.20 6.03 28.71
CA ASP A 233 -7.45 6.78 28.76
C ASP A 233 -7.62 7.51 30.10
#